data_881466f4bb36b595883da5f0d26cd207
#
_entry.id   881466f4bb36b595883da5f0d26cd207
#
_cell.length_a   1.000
_cell.length_b   1.000
_cell.length_c   1.000
_cell.angle_alpha   90.00
_cell.angle_beta   90.00
_cell.angle_gamma   90.00
#
_symmetry.space_group_name_H-M   'P 1'
#
loop_
_entity.id
_entity.type
_entity.pdbx_description
1 polymer ?
#
loop_
_entity_poly.entity_id
_entity_poly.type
_entity_poly.pdbx_seq_one_letter_code
_entity_poly.pdbx_strand_id
1 'polypeptide(L)'
;QTFKEEVFQAKFLEKIFVDCFGYKSQYDSAEEGNLFFEQKNTSNSKKADGAIKKDGEVIAVIELKSTKTKNLDDVKNQAFGYYTNNSKCEYVITSNFNKLRFYIERNEDYLEFDLFNIDKEEFKLLWLCGLLLYWV
;
A
#
# COMPACT_ATOMS: atom_id res chain seq x y z
N GLN A 1 14.22 -1.07 -12.10
CA GLN A 1 14.24 -1.36 -10.65
C GLN A 1 15.31 -2.40 -10.34
N THR A 2 16.16 -2.15 -9.36
CA THR A 2 17.22 -3.07 -8.97
C THR A 2 16.71 -4.13 -7.98
N PHE A 3 17.40 -5.26 -7.90
CA PHE A 3 17.15 -6.29 -6.90
C PHE A 3 17.20 -5.72 -5.47
N LYS A 4 18.14 -4.83 -5.20
CA LYS A 4 18.29 -4.19 -3.89
C LYS A 4 17.07 -3.34 -3.52
N GLU A 5 16.53 -2.60 -4.48
CA GLU A 5 15.31 -1.81 -4.29
C GLU A 5 14.10 -2.70 -4.01
N GLU A 6 13.96 -3.80 -4.74
CA GLU A 6 12.87 -4.76 -4.54
C GLU A 6 12.90 -5.37 -3.14
N VAL A 7 14.09 -5.74 -2.66
CA VAL A 7 14.26 -6.28 -1.30
C VAL A 7 13.88 -5.24 -0.25
N PHE A 8 14.28 -4.00 -0.46
CA PHE A 8 13.97 -2.91 0.48
C PHE A 8 12.46 -2.63 0.53
N GLN A 9 11.82 -2.60 -0.62
CA GLN A 9 10.37 -2.42 -0.71
C GLN A 9 9.62 -3.54 -0.01
N ALA A 10 10.02 -4.79 -0.24
CA ALA A 10 9.39 -5.94 0.41
C ALA A 10 9.52 -5.86 1.93
N LYS A 11 10.70 -5.51 2.45
CA LYS A 11 10.92 -5.35 3.89
C LYS A 11 10.07 -4.24 4.48
N PHE A 12 9.94 -3.11 3.78
CA PHE A 12 9.10 -2.01 4.22
C PHE A 12 7.63 -2.43 4.32
N LEU A 13 7.12 -3.09 3.29
CA LEU A 13 5.74 -3.56 3.27
C LEU A 13 5.48 -4.57 4.39
N GLU A 14 6.41 -5.49 4.65
CA GLU A 14 6.29 -6.43 5.75
C GLU A 14 6.26 -5.72 7.11
N LYS A 15 7.10 -4.72 7.31
CA LYS A 15 7.13 -3.96 8.58
C LYS A 15 5.78 -3.31 8.86
N ILE A 16 5.20 -2.66 7.88
CA ILE A 16 3.95 -1.93 8.05
C ILE A 16 2.75 -2.88 8.08
N PHE A 17 2.60 -3.71 7.05
CA PHE A 17 1.37 -4.48 6.87
C PHE A 17 1.35 -5.78 7.66
N VAL A 18 2.49 -6.47 7.78
CA VAL A 18 2.56 -7.72 8.55
C VAL A 18 2.78 -7.42 10.02
N ASP A 19 3.87 -6.73 10.37
CA ASP A 19 4.24 -6.52 11.77
C ASP A 19 3.31 -5.57 12.51
N CYS A 20 2.87 -4.49 11.86
CA CYS A 20 2.00 -3.51 12.51
C CYS A 20 0.51 -3.82 12.34
N PHE A 21 0.06 -4.20 11.14
CA PHE A 21 -1.36 -4.41 10.86
C PHE A 21 -1.81 -5.86 10.99
N GLY A 22 -0.89 -6.81 11.10
CA GLY A 22 -1.22 -8.22 11.25
C GLY A 22 -1.62 -8.94 9.97
N TYR A 23 -1.29 -8.40 8.82
CA TYR A 23 -1.55 -9.05 7.54
C TYR A 23 -0.58 -10.21 7.32
N LYS A 24 -0.94 -11.12 6.42
CA LYS A 24 -0.07 -12.22 5.99
C LYS A 24 0.38 -12.00 4.56
N SER A 25 1.68 -12.14 4.31
CA SER A 25 2.19 -12.03 2.95
C SER A 25 1.88 -13.30 2.13
N GLN A 26 1.92 -13.17 0.82
CA GLN A 26 1.75 -14.31 -0.10
C GLN A 26 2.82 -15.39 0.11
N TYR A 27 3.96 -15.02 0.66
CA TYR A 27 5.08 -15.95 0.91
C TYR A 27 4.92 -16.72 2.21
N ASP A 28 4.20 -16.15 3.19
CA ASP A 28 3.95 -16.81 4.47
C ASP A 28 2.83 -17.83 4.36
N SER A 29 1.84 -17.56 3.52
CA SER A 29 0.73 -18.47 3.28
C SER A 29 0.17 -18.24 1.89
N ALA A 30 0.22 -19.24 1.04
CA ALA A 30 -0.36 -19.17 -0.30
C ALA A 30 -1.89 -19.10 -0.27
N GLU A 31 -2.51 -19.69 0.75
CA GLU A 31 -3.98 -19.75 0.87
C GLU A 31 -4.56 -18.55 1.62
N GLU A 32 -3.90 -18.12 2.69
CA GLU A 32 -4.38 -17.08 3.59
C GLU A 32 -3.71 -15.72 3.37
N GLY A 33 -2.71 -15.64 2.49
CA GLY A 33 -2.00 -14.42 2.21
C GLY A 33 -2.92 -13.33 1.66
N ASN A 34 -2.82 -12.13 2.20
CA ASN A 34 -3.59 -10.97 1.75
C ASN A 34 -2.71 -9.79 1.31
N LEU A 35 -1.42 -9.82 1.63
CA LEU A 35 -0.42 -8.86 1.13
C LEU A 35 0.35 -9.49 -0.03
N PHE A 36 0.30 -8.84 -1.19
CA PHE A 36 0.97 -9.30 -2.41
C PHE A 36 1.97 -8.25 -2.86
N PHE A 37 3.09 -8.71 -3.43
CA PHE A 37 4.16 -7.87 -3.95
C PHE A 37 4.08 -7.84 -5.47
N GLU A 38 4.31 -6.68 -6.08
CA GLU A 38 4.33 -6.50 -7.54
C GLU A 38 3.06 -7.00 -8.26
N GLN A 39 1.91 -6.52 -7.81
CA GLN A 39 0.62 -6.94 -8.37
C GLN A 39 0.36 -6.31 -9.75
N LYS A 40 0.11 -7.15 -10.75
CA LYS A 40 -0.32 -6.70 -12.08
C LYS A 40 -1.78 -6.22 -12.04
N ASN A 41 -2.06 -5.17 -12.81
CA ASN A 41 -3.43 -4.70 -13.03
C ASN A 41 -4.23 -5.73 -13.83
N THR A 42 -5.55 -5.74 -13.63
CA THR A 42 -6.44 -6.66 -14.35
C THR A 42 -6.65 -6.27 -15.81
N SER A 43 -6.52 -4.98 -16.15
CA SER A 43 -6.84 -4.46 -17.49
C SER A 43 -5.61 -4.02 -18.30
N ASN A 44 -4.42 -3.99 -17.72
CA ASN A 44 -3.18 -3.71 -18.45
C ASN A 44 -2.01 -4.45 -17.81
N SER A 45 -0.80 -4.33 -18.38
CA SER A 45 0.38 -5.06 -17.91
C SER A 45 1.20 -4.33 -16.85
N LYS A 46 0.77 -3.15 -16.40
CA LYS A 46 1.48 -2.40 -15.36
C LYS A 46 1.30 -3.06 -14.01
N LYS A 47 2.33 -2.94 -13.16
CA LYS A 47 2.34 -3.55 -11.83
C LYS A 47 2.38 -2.49 -10.75
N ALA A 48 1.54 -2.64 -9.73
CA ALA A 48 1.72 -1.91 -8.47
C ALA A 48 2.83 -2.57 -7.65
N ASP A 49 3.51 -1.80 -6.81
CA ASP A 49 4.57 -2.33 -5.95
C ASP A 49 4.04 -3.30 -4.89
N GLY A 50 2.80 -3.09 -4.48
CA GLY A 50 2.12 -3.98 -3.57
C GLY A 50 0.62 -3.90 -3.73
N ALA A 51 -0.08 -4.88 -3.18
CA ALA A 51 -1.53 -4.90 -3.17
C ALA A 51 -2.07 -5.66 -1.97
N ILE A 52 -3.26 -5.28 -1.53
CA ILE A 52 -4.03 -6.04 -0.56
C ILE A 52 -5.16 -6.73 -1.32
N LYS A 53 -5.30 -8.04 -1.10
CA LYS A 53 -6.38 -8.82 -1.70
C LYS A 53 -7.31 -9.36 -0.63
N LYS A 54 -8.58 -9.42 -0.97
CA LYS A 54 -9.61 -10.05 -0.17
C LYS A 54 -10.48 -10.88 -1.10
N ASP A 55 -10.66 -12.15 -0.77
CA ASP A 55 -11.45 -13.09 -1.60
C ASP A 55 -10.96 -13.13 -3.07
N GLY A 56 -9.65 -13.05 -3.27
CA GLY A 56 -9.03 -13.08 -4.60
C GLY A 56 -9.08 -11.78 -5.38
N GLU A 57 -9.69 -10.73 -4.84
CA GLU A 57 -9.82 -9.43 -5.49
C GLU A 57 -8.88 -8.40 -4.89
N VAL A 58 -8.27 -7.56 -5.72
CA VAL A 58 -7.44 -6.43 -5.27
C VAL A 58 -8.35 -5.35 -4.70
N ILE A 59 -8.26 -5.11 -3.40
CA ILE A 59 -9.03 -4.06 -2.71
C ILE A 59 -8.20 -2.80 -2.43
N ALA A 60 -6.89 -2.90 -2.46
CA ALA A 60 -5.99 -1.77 -2.29
C ALA A 60 -4.73 -1.95 -3.11
N VAL A 61 -4.20 -0.86 -3.64
CA VAL A 61 -2.91 -0.84 -4.33
C VAL A 61 -1.93 0.04 -3.55
N ILE A 62 -0.67 -0.33 -3.61
CA ILE A 62 0.41 0.36 -2.90
C ILE A 62 1.48 0.75 -3.91
N GLU A 63 1.83 2.02 -3.95
CA GLU A 63 2.92 2.53 -4.79
C GLU A 63 4.00 3.14 -3.92
N LEU A 64 5.23 2.68 -4.10
CA LEU A 64 6.39 3.11 -3.33
C LEU A 64 7.36 3.88 -4.21
N LYS A 65 7.89 4.96 -3.67
CA LYS A 65 8.96 5.75 -4.29
C LYS A 65 10.10 5.92 -3.30
N SER A 66 11.27 6.27 -3.80
CA SER A 66 12.43 6.50 -2.93
C SER A 66 12.24 7.78 -2.10
N THR A 67 13.06 7.92 -1.06
CA THR A 67 13.10 9.12 -0.22
C THR A 67 13.48 10.39 -1.00
N LYS A 68 13.99 10.24 -2.23
CA LYS A 68 14.26 11.37 -3.12
C LYS A 68 12.98 12.04 -3.61
N THR A 69 11.87 11.32 -3.68
CA THR A 69 10.56 11.86 -3.99
C THR A 69 9.99 12.51 -2.73
N LYS A 70 10.12 13.83 -2.64
CA LYS A 70 9.73 14.57 -1.43
C LYS A 70 8.23 14.82 -1.34
N ASN A 71 7.57 14.94 -2.49
CA ASN A 71 6.14 15.24 -2.55
C ASN A 71 5.38 14.04 -3.13
N LEU A 72 4.54 13.41 -2.31
CA LEU A 72 3.74 12.27 -2.73
C LEU A 72 2.62 12.64 -3.71
N ASP A 73 2.34 13.93 -3.91
CA ASP A 73 1.43 14.36 -4.97
C ASP A 73 1.94 13.94 -6.36
N ASP A 74 3.25 13.85 -6.52
CA ASP A 74 3.87 13.42 -7.79
C ASP A 74 3.62 11.93 -8.09
N VAL A 75 3.23 11.16 -7.08
CA VAL A 75 2.99 9.71 -7.18
C VAL A 75 1.50 9.40 -7.33
N LYS A 76 0.64 10.32 -6.93
CA LYS A 76 -0.81 10.14 -6.88
C LYS A 76 -1.40 9.64 -8.21
N ASN A 77 -1.05 10.27 -9.31
CA ASN A 77 -1.62 9.93 -10.61
C ASN A 77 -1.27 8.51 -11.06
N GLN A 78 -0.03 8.08 -10.79
CA GLN A 78 0.37 6.71 -11.09
C GLN A 78 -0.40 5.70 -10.25
N ALA A 79 -0.54 5.96 -8.96
CA ALA A 79 -1.27 5.10 -8.04
C ALA A 79 -2.75 5.00 -8.41
N PHE A 80 -3.39 6.12 -8.74
CA PHE A 80 -4.78 6.12 -9.20
C PHE A 80 -4.96 5.46 -10.56
N GLY A 81 -3.91 5.42 -11.39
CA GLY A 81 -3.91 4.61 -12.60
C GLY A 81 -4.08 3.13 -12.32
N TYR A 82 -3.41 2.62 -11.28
CA TYR A 82 -3.61 1.24 -10.84
C TYR A 82 -5.01 1.03 -10.26
N TYR A 83 -5.49 2.00 -9.50
CA TYR A 83 -6.83 1.97 -8.92
C TYR A 83 -7.90 1.80 -10.00
N THR A 84 -7.86 2.62 -11.05
CA THR A 84 -8.87 2.56 -12.13
C THR A 84 -8.83 1.26 -12.94
N ASN A 85 -7.70 0.56 -12.92
CA ASN A 85 -7.49 -0.68 -13.66
C ASN A 85 -7.71 -1.94 -12.82
N ASN A 86 -8.25 -1.80 -11.60
CA ASN A 86 -8.59 -2.92 -10.72
C ASN A 86 -10.01 -2.69 -10.18
N SER A 87 -10.98 -3.43 -10.70
CA SER A 87 -12.42 -3.14 -10.55
C SER A 87 -12.96 -3.11 -9.13
N LYS A 88 -12.35 -3.84 -8.21
CA LYS A 88 -12.78 -3.90 -6.81
C LYS A 88 -11.90 -3.07 -5.87
N CYS A 89 -10.96 -2.33 -6.41
CA CYS A 89 -10.04 -1.53 -5.61
C CYS A 89 -10.76 -0.32 -4.99
N GLU A 90 -10.67 -0.19 -3.68
CA GLU A 90 -11.30 0.91 -2.93
C GLU A 90 -10.27 1.85 -2.30
N TYR A 91 -9.02 1.42 -2.16
CA TYR A 91 -8.00 2.16 -1.43
C TYR A 91 -6.73 2.29 -2.25
N VAL A 92 -6.08 3.42 -2.10
CA VAL A 92 -4.75 3.67 -2.66
C VAL A 92 -3.83 4.10 -1.53
N ILE A 93 -2.65 3.52 -1.50
CA ILE A 93 -1.62 3.85 -0.52
C ILE A 93 -0.36 4.25 -1.27
N THR A 94 0.22 5.38 -0.88
CA THR A 94 1.51 5.81 -1.43
C THR A 94 2.48 6.06 -0.30
N SER A 95 3.76 5.82 -0.54
CA SER A 95 4.81 6.09 0.45
C SER A 95 6.13 6.37 -0.23
N ASN A 96 6.94 7.21 0.41
CA ASN A 96 8.35 7.42 0.08
C ASN A 96 9.27 6.93 1.22
N PHE A 97 8.77 6.00 2.04
CA PHE A 97 9.42 5.45 3.23
C PHE A 97 9.50 6.39 4.44
N ASN A 98 9.38 7.70 4.23
CA ASN A 98 9.27 8.69 5.32
C ASN A 98 7.83 9.01 5.64
N LYS A 99 7.02 9.18 4.61
CA LYS A 99 5.60 9.50 4.71
C LYS A 99 4.78 8.39 4.07
N LEU A 100 3.59 8.18 4.60
CA LEU A 100 2.63 7.25 4.06
C LEU A 100 1.29 7.97 3.94
N ARG A 101 0.70 7.93 2.75
CA ARG A 101 -0.63 8.48 2.48
C ARG A 101 -1.64 7.37 2.25
N PHE A 102 -2.83 7.62 2.73
CA PHE A 102 -3.96 6.73 2.64
C PHE A 102 -5.11 7.45 1.97
N TYR A 103 -5.45 7.03 0.75
CA TYR A 103 -6.60 7.56 0.00
C TYR A 103 -7.74 6.56 0.07
N ILE A 104 -8.95 7.03 0.32
CA ILE A 104 -10.15 6.20 0.40
C ILE A 104 -11.05 6.52 -0.80
N GLU A 105 -11.44 5.47 -1.52
CA GLU A 105 -12.22 5.57 -2.75
C GLU A 105 -11.54 6.48 -3.79
N ARG A 106 -12.31 7.03 -4.71
CA ARG A 106 -11.81 7.92 -5.77
C ARG A 106 -11.65 9.37 -5.29
N ASN A 107 -11.60 9.53 -3.99
CA ASN A 107 -11.43 10.84 -3.39
C ASN A 107 -9.95 11.20 -3.37
N GLU A 108 -9.63 12.44 -3.72
CA GLU A 108 -8.26 12.95 -3.64
C GLU A 108 -7.87 13.34 -2.21
N ASP A 109 -8.81 13.32 -1.28
CA ASP A 109 -8.51 13.53 0.12
C ASP A 109 -7.74 12.34 0.69
N TYR A 110 -6.81 12.64 1.56
CA TYR A 110 -5.94 11.60 2.12
C TYR A 110 -5.61 11.89 3.58
N LEU A 111 -5.24 10.84 4.29
CA LEU A 111 -4.54 10.92 5.57
C LEU A 111 -3.06 10.72 5.31
N GLU A 112 -2.22 11.54 5.89
CA GLU A 112 -0.77 11.41 5.76
C GLU A 112 -0.14 11.22 7.13
N PHE A 113 0.80 10.28 7.19
CA PHE A 113 1.54 9.96 8.41
C PHE A 113 3.03 10.17 8.17
N ASP A 114 3.70 10.88 9.08
CA ASP A 114 5.16 10.97 9.10
C ASP A 114 5.68 9.82 9.94
N LEU A 115 6.21 8.79 9.28
CA LEU A 115 6.56 7.52 9.93
C LEU A 115 7.70 7.64 10.95
N PHE A 116 8.54 8.67 10.82
CA PHE A 116 9.64 8.88 11.76
C PHE A 116 9.29 9.80 12.93
N ASN A 117 8.20 10.53 12.84
CA ASN A 117 7.75 11.46 13.87
C ASN A 117 6.31 11.20 14.31
N ILE A 118 5.89 9.95 14.19
CA ILE A 118 4.51 9.57 14.51
C ILE A 118 4.34 9.51 16.04
N ASP A 119 3.32 10.21 16.56
CA ASP A 119 2.97 10.12 17.97
C ASP A 119 1.98 8.97 18.20
N LYS A 120 1.62 8.76 19.47
CA LYS A 120 0.75 7.65 19.86
C LYS A 120 -0.64 7.74 19.25
N GLU A 121 -1.22 8.93 19.18
CA GLU A 121 -2.56 9.12 18.62
C GLU A 121 -2.57 8.95 17.11
N GLU A 122 -1.54 9.46 16.43
CA GLU A 122 -1.37 9.25 15.00
C GLU A 122 -1.14 7.78 14.68
N PHE A 123 -0.37 7.06 15.51
CA PHE A 123 -0.15 5.63 15.33
C PHE A 123 -1.45 4.84 15.46
N LYS A 124 -2.31 5.20 16.42
CA LYS A 124 -3.63 4.57 16.55
C LYS A 124 -4.48 4.78 15.30
N LEU A 125 -4.45 5.98 14.74
CA LEU A 125 -5.19 6.29 13.52
C LEU A 125 -4.65 5.49 12.33
N LEU A 126 -3.34 5.40 12.19
CA LEU A 126 -2.70 4.56 11.16
C LEU A 126 -3.10 3.10 11.30
N TRP A 127 -3.09 2.58 12.52
CA TRP A 127 -3.49 1.20 12.80
C TRP A 127 -4.95 0.95 12.44
N LEU A 128 -5.85 1.90 12.76
CA LEU A 128 -7.26 1.83 12.37
C LEU A 128 -7.43 1.83 10.85
N CYS A 129 -6.65 2.63 10.13
CA CYS A 129 -6.66 2.60 8.66
C CYS A 129 -6.29 1.21 8.14
N GLY A 130 -5.26 0.59 8.71
CA GLY A 130 -4.87 -0.77 8.35
C GLY A 130 -5.95 -1.81 8.62
N LEU A 131 -6.69 -1.67 9.71
CA LEU A 131 -7.82 -2.55 9.99
C LEU A 131 -8.97 -2.35 9.00
N LEU A 132 -9.30 -1.09 8.68
CA LEU A 132 -10.41 -0.77 7.77
C LEU A 132 -10.20 -1.36 6.38
N LEU A 133 -8.97 -1.43 5.91
CA LEU A 133 -8.66 -2.00 4.60
C LEU A 133 -9.19 -3.40 4.40
N TYR A 134 -9.10 -4.23 5.42
CA TYR A 134 -9.40 -5.65 5.28
C TYR A 134 -10.65 -6.09 6.04
N TRP A 135 -10.90 -5.52 7.22
CA TRP A 135 -11.91 -6.02 8.15
C TRP A 135 -13.26 -5.31 8.04
N VAL A 136 -13.32 -4.23 7.27
CA VAL A 136 -14.55 -3.51 7.00
C VAL A 136 -14.83 -3.46 5.50
#